data_0e1b4ed948e9f416e327cac5526905b8
#
_entry.id   0e1b4ed948e9f416e327cac5526905b8
#
_cell.length_a   1.000
_cell.length_b   1.000
_cell.length_c   1.000
_cell.angle_alpha   90.00
_cell.angle_beta   90.00
_cell.angle_gamma   90.00
#
_symmetry.space_group_name_H-M   'P 1'
#
loop_
_entity.id
_entity.type
_entity.pdbx_description
1 polymer ?
#
loop_
_entity_poly.entity_id
_entity_poly.type
_entity_poly.pdbx_seq_one_letter_code
_entity_poly.pdbx_strand_id
1 'polypeptide(L)'
;MRKSLHGSNFVLLGLTLLLVSCLGTAHRTPEPKRVASIQPTQAPTAKTGNNVSPQATSSAQNTPVPTENTHSTQVSPGMTVTSSGLPNFGHIIIIVMENKEASQIVGNPDAPFLNELARDYAQAADYYAISHPSLPNYLALTGGDTFGITSDCHTCFVNADNIANQLAAAGKTWKAYMESMPGPCFVGDKLPDYSVNHDPFMYYDDIRTNPDLCNEVVPFSQFSIDLRADTLPDFVWITPNTCNDMHSCAISIGDSWLKTLVPEILASPAWKDNGVLFITFDEGVTQSGCCSFAAGGKVFTLVISPFGKAGYVSTASYDHYSLLRTIEASWNLPLLEKAGSKSTPLMSEFFAR
;
A
#
# COMPACT_ATOMS: atom_id res chain seq x y z
N MET A 1 -54.81 -42.79 31.76
CA MET A 1 -55.90 -42.06 32.41
C MET A 1 -55.58 -40.59 32.42
N ARG A 2 -56.58 -39.78 32.04
CA ARG A 2 -56.69 -38.31 32.08
C ARG A 2 -55.82 -37.46 31.20
N LYS A 3 -56.51 -37.01 30.15
CA LYS A 3 -56.29 -35.81 29.35
C LYS A 3 -56.42 -34.52 30.19
N SER A 4 -55.63 -33.48 29.85
CA SER A 4 -56.08 -32.09 30.09
C SER A 4 -55.64 -31.23 28.91
N LEU A 5 -56.60 -30.68 28.19
CA LEU A 5 -56.53 -29.59 27.20
C LEU A 5 -56.62 -28.29 27.95
N HIS A 6 -55.86 -27.29 27.50
CA HIS A 6 -56.16 -25.84 27.60
C HIS A 6 -55.19 -25.15 26.62
N GLY A 7 -55.52 -24.32 25.68
CA GLY A 7 -56.61 -23.40 25.49
C GLY A 7 -55.95 -22.24 24.75
N SER A 8 -56.23 -22.12 23.42
CA SER A 8 -55.77 -21.02 22.54
C SER A 8 -56.41 -19.70 23.00
N ASN A 9 -55.58 -18.63 23.09
CA ASN A 9 -56.09 -17.26 23.03
C ASN A 9 -55.37 -16.52 21.86
N PHE A 10 -56.13 -16.34 20.78
CA PHE A 10 -55.84 -15.37 19.74
C PHE A 10 -56.18 -13.98 20.21
N VAL A 11 -55.20 -13.06 20.22
CA VAL A 11 -55.43 -11.63 20.35
C VAL A 11 -55.23 -11.01 18.97
N LEU A 12 -56.33 -10.54 18.38
CA LEU A 12 -56.39 -9.77 17.16
C LEU A 12 -56.05 -8.31 17.54
N LEU A 13 -54.96 -7.74 17.08
CA LEU A 13 -54.66 -6.31 17.21
C LEU A 13 -54.83 -5.66 15.85
N GLY A 14 -55.84 -4.75 15.81
CA GLY A 14 -56.22 -4.04 14.61
C GLY A 14 -55.18 -2.99 14.17
N LEU A 15 -54.92 -2.98 12.87
CA LEU A 15 -54.07 -2.05 12.17
C LEU A 15 -54.90 -0.80 11.80
N THR A 16 -54.63 0.32 12.48
CA THR A 16 -55.22 1.63 12.13
C THR A 16 -54.26 2.34 11.19
N LEU A 17 -54.65 2.49 9.92
CA LEU A 17 -53.94 3.29 8.92
C LEU A 17 -54.27 4.78 9.17
N LEU A 18 -53.27 5.57 9.53
CA LEU A 18 -53.33 7.03 9.54
C LEU A 18 -52.69 7.55 8.23
N LEU A 19 -53.52 8.01 7.31
CA LEU A 19 -53.14 8.78 6.13
C LEU A 19 -52.80 10.21 6.57
N VAL A 20 -51.50 10.58 6.51
CA VAL A 20 -51.05 11.96 6.64
C VAL A 20 -50.80 12.49 5.23
N SER A 21 -51.69 13.41 4.79
CA SER A 21 -51.48 14.23 3.58
C SER A 21 -50.42 15.29 3.87
N CYS A 22 -49.26 15.23 3.22
CA CYS A 22 -48.32 16.35 3.18
C CYS A 22 -48.53 17.16 1.90
N LEU A 23 -48.98 18.40 2.05
CA LEU A 23 -48.93 19.41 1.01
C LEU A 23 -47.47 19.73 0.66
N GLY A 24 -47.13 19.62 -0.62
CA GLY A 24 -45.82 20.00 -1.14
C GLY A 24 -45.69 21.52 -1.24
N THR A 25 -44.67 22.06 -0.64
CA THR A 25 -44.14 23.41 -0.95
C THR A 25 -43.00 23.24 -1.95
N ALA A 26 -43.23 23.75 -3.15
CA ALA A 26 -42.25 23.77 -4.22
C ALA A 26 -41.12 24.77 -3.87
N HIS A 27 -39.92 24.29 -3.59
CA HIS A 27 -38.69 25.10 -3.57
C HIS A 27 -38.18 25.28 -5.00
N ARG A 28 -38.16 26.54 -5.46
CA ARG A 28 -37.50 26.94 -6.71
C ARG A 28 -35.98 26.78 -6.54
N THR A 29 -35.36 25.99 -7.38
CA THR A 29 -33.91 25.96 -7.58
C THR A 29 -33.43 27.24 -8.29
N PRO A 30 -32.34 27.87 -7.85
CA PRO A 30 -31.77 29.00 -8.56
C PRO A 30 -31.01 28.53 -9.81
N GLU A 31 -31.22 29.26 -10.90
CA GLU A 31 -30.61 29.10 -12.23
C GLU A 31 -29.09 29.37 -12.17
N PRO A 32 -28.24 28.57 -12.86
CA PRO A 32 -26.81 28.82 -12.84
C PRO A 32 -26.44 30.02 -13.72
N LYS A 33 -25.71 30.98 -13.16
CA LYS A 33 -25.14 32.13 -13.87
C LYS A 33 -24.14 31.63 -14.94
N ARG A 34 -24.37 32.07 -16.19
CA ARG A 34 -23.43 31.92 -17.32
C ARG A 34 -22.07 32.53 -16.98
N VAL A 35 -21.03 31.73 -17.03
CA VAL A 35 -19.64 32.19 -17.00
C VAL A 35 -19.26 32.56 -18.43
N ALA A 36 -18.77 33.77 -18.62
CA ALA A 36 -18.31 34.30 -19.90
C ALA A 36 -17.06 33.56 -20.40
N SER A 37 -17.09 33.16 -21.67
CA SER A 37 -15.94 32.56 -22.35
C SER A 37 -14.82 33.58 -22.56
N ILE A 38 -13.63 33.26 -22.08
CA ILE A 38 -12.39 34.01 -22.36
C ILE A 38 -11.76 33.37 -23.62
N GLN A 39 -11.61 34.17 -24.68
CA GLN A 39 -10.90 33.80 -25.90
C GLN A 39 -9.39 33.71 -25.63
N PRO A 40 -8.66 32.78 -26.27
CA PRO A 40 -7.21 32.71 -26.15
C PRO A 40 -6.55 33.78 -27.02
N THR A 41 -5.63 34.52 -26.40
CA THR A 41 -4.79 35.52 -27.05
C THR A 41 -3.66 34.82 -27.82
N GLN A 42 -3.46 35.23 -29.10
CA GLN A 42 -2.42 34.72 -30.00
C GLN A 42 -1.03 35.16 -29.52
N ALA A 43 -0.06 34.25 -29.59
CA ALA A 43 1.36 34.50 -29.39
C ALA A 43 1.98 35.18 -30.64
N PRO A 44 3.00 36.03 -30.46
CA PRO A 44 3.65 36.71 -31.59
C PRO A 44 4.68 35.81 -32.27
N THR A 45 4.67 35.85 -33.61
CA THR A 45 5.61 35.22 -34.54
C THR A 45 6.99 35.87 -34.45
N ALA A 46 8.04 35.07 -34.28
CA ALA A 46 9.42 35.48 -34.42
C ALA A 46 9.93 35.28 -35.85
N LYS A 47 10.60 36.26 -36.36
CA LYS A 47 11.13 36.36 -37.70
C LYS A 47 12.40 35.53 -37.92
N THR A 48 12.46 34.88 -39.09
CA THR A 48 13.62 34.27 -39.75
C THR A 48 14.76 35.25 -39.99
N GLY A 49 15.99 34.82 -39.74
CA GLY A 49 17.23 35.47 -40.16
C GLY A 49 18.25 34.43 -40.63
N ASN A 50 18.78 34.70 -41.85
CA ASN A 50 19.52 33.81 -42.75
C ASN A 50 20.97 33.47 -42.34
N ASN A 51 21.40 32.31 -42.84
CA ASN A 51 22.66 31.94 -43.50
C ASN A 51 24.01 32.47 -42.90
N VAL A 52 24.91 31.50 -42.70
CA VAL A 52 26.15 31.38 -43.47
C VAL A 52 26.80 30.02 -43.18
N SER A 53 27.11 29.29 -44.27
CA SER A 53 28.05 28.17 -44.30
C SER A 53 29.45 28.68 -44.69
N PRO A 54 30.53 28.08 -44.21
CA PRO A 54 31.57 27.66 -45.13
C PRO A 54 32.19 26.27 -44.85
N GLN A 55 32.20 25.53 -45.88
CA GLN A 55 33.29 24.82 -46.56
C GLN A 55 34.27 23.94 -45.76
N ALA A 56 34.30 22.70 -46.23
CA ALA A 56 35.19 21.61 -45.90
C ALA A 56 36.68 21.90 -46.19
N THR A 57 37.53 21.32 -45.34
CA THR A 57 38.89 20.88 -45.78
C THR A 57 39.17 19.49 -45.26
N SER A 58 39.68 18.71 -46.20
CA SER A 58 40.11 17.31 -46.10
C SER A 58 41.39 17.18 -45.29
N SER A 59 41.55 16.07 -44.58
CA SER A 59 42.52 15.01 -44.82
C SER A 59 43.04 14.33 -43.54
N ALA A 60 43.21 13.07 -43.68
CA ALA A 60 44.12 12.12 -43.04
C ALA A 60 43.43 10.96 -42.34
N GLN A 61 43.49 9.82 -43.06
CA GLN A 61 43.26 8.49 -42.53
C GLN A 61 44.32 8.15 -41.47
N ASN A 62 43.86 7.78 -40.26
CA ASN A 62 44.64 6.97 -39.37
C ASN A 62 43.74 5.81 -38.92
N THR A 63 44.16 4.62 -39.25
CA THR A 63 43.66 3.33 -38.82
C THR A 63 43.70 3.25 -37.29
N PRO A 64 42.59 2.89 -36.60
CA PRO A 64 42.66 2.64 -35.17
C PRO A 64 43.13 1.21 -34.91
N VAL A 65 44.13 1.10 -34.05
CA VAL A 65 44.53 -0.08 -33.30
C VAL A 65 43.33 -0.56 -32.45
N PRO A 66 43.08 -1.87 -32.30
CA PRO A 66 42.02 -2.36 -31.41
C PRO A 66 42.39 -2.03 -29.96
N THR A 67 41.68 -1.09 -29.37
CA THR A 67 41.73 -0.86 -27.91
C THR A 67 40.88 -1.95 -27.25
N GLU A 68 41.48 -2.75 -26.41
CA GLU A 68 40.80 -3.64 -25.49
C GLU A 68 39.79 -2.85 -24.71
N ASN A 69 38.52 -3.23 -24.86
CA ASN A 69 37.42 -2.77 -24.01
C ASN A 69 37.62 -3.36 -22.61
N THR A 70 38.35 -2.67 -21.75
CA THR A 70 38.24 -2.90 -20.31
C THR A 70 36.84 -2.45 -19.92
N HIS A 71 35.97 -3.44 -19.78
CA HIS A 71 34.71 -3.27 -19.05
C HIS A 71 35.06 -2.79 -17.63
N SER A 72 34.98 -1.50 -17.41
CA SER A 72 34.93 -0.92 -16.08
C SER A 72 33.61 -1.42 -15.48
N THR A 73 33.70 -2.49 -14.69
CA THR A 73 32.65 -2.84 -13.72
C THR A 73 32.52 -1.65 -12.79
N GLN A 74 31.50 -0.80 -13.02
CA GLN A 74 31.03 0.12 -11.99
C GLN A 74 30.60 -0.74 -10.81
N VAL A 75 31.45 -0.79 -9.80
CA VAL A 75 31.11 -1.32 -8.49
C VAL A 75 30.03 -0.37 -7.96
N SER A 76 28.79 -0.82 -7.99
CA SER A 76 27.72 -0.19 -7.22
C SER A 76 28.21 0.00 -5.78
N PRO A 77 27.87 1.13 -5.10
CA PRO A 77 28.22 1.31 -3.70
C PRO A 77 27.84 0.03 -2.95
N GLY A 78 28.78 -0.56 -2.25
CA GLY A 78 28.65 -1.91 -1.73
C GLY A 78 27.42 -2.02 -0.82
N MET A 79 26.47 -2.85 -1.20
CA MET A 79 25.32 -3.18 -0.39
C MET A 79 25.81 -3.76 0.95
N THR A 80 25.49 -3.08 2.05
CA THR A 80 25.66 -3.65 3.38
C THR A 80 24.56 -4.66 3.63
N VAL A 81 24.90 -5.86 4.06
CA VAL A 81 23.93 -6.91 4.42
C VAL A 81 23.87 -7.05 5.94
N THR A 82 22.69 -7.32 6.45
CA THR A 82 22.45 -7.60 7.87
C THR A 82 22.91 -9.01 8.24
N SER A 83 22.86 -9.33 9.52
CA SER A 83 23.14 -10.68 10.03
C SER A 83 22.20 -11.75 9.46
N SER A 84 21.01 -11.36 9.02
CA SER A 84 20.03 -12.23 8.34
C SER A 84 20.30 -12.44 6.85
N GLY A 85 21.29 -11.76 6.27
CA GLY A 85 21.60 -11.80 4.84
C GLY A 85 20.68 -10.95 3.97
N LEU A 86 19.85 -10.11 4.58
CA LEU A 86 19.01 -9.12 3.89
C LEU A 86 19.81 -7.84 3.59
N PRO A 87 19.44 -7.07 2.55
CA PRO A 87 19.92 -5.71 2.39
C PRO A 87 19.58 -4.86 3.61
N ASN A 88 20.51 -3.99 4.02
CA ASN A 88 20.18 -2.92 4.96
C ASN A 88 19.54 -1.78 4.18
N PHE A 89 18.21 -1.77 4.13
CA PHE A 89 17.47 -0.76 3.37
C PHE A 89 17.59 0.62 4.01
N GLY A 90 17.76 1.66 3.18
CA GLY A 90 17.61 3.05 3.61
C GLY A 90 16.15 3.39 3.87
N HIS A 91 15.28 2.96 2.94
CA HIS A 91 13.84 3.18 3.04
C HIS A 91 13.05 1.90 2.75
N ILE A 92 12.02 1.66 3.55
CA ILE A 92 11.03 0.60 3.31
C ILE A 92 9.66 1.24 3.11
N ILE A 93 9.05 0.96 1.97
CA ILE A 93 7.73 1.48 1.60
C ILE A 93 6.78 0.29 1.46
N ILE A 94 5.60 0.38 2.06
CA ILE A 94 4.53 -0.63 1.93
C ILE A 94 3.29 0.05 1.40
N ILE A 95 2.66 -0.55 0.39
CA ILE A 95 1.31 -0.23 -0.07
C ILE A 95 0.44 -1.46 0.17
N VAL A 96 -0.64 -1.29 0.94
CA VAL A 96 -1.61 -2.35 1.21
C VAL A 96 -2.88 -2.08 0.44
N MET A 97 -3.18 -2.97 -0.50
CA MET A 97 -4.41 -3.01 -1.30
C MET A 97 -5.43 -3.94 -0.64
N GLU A 98 -6.64 -4.04 -1.18
CA GLU A 98 -7.78 -4.65 -0.50
C GLU A 98 -8.47 -5.75 -1.30
N ASN A 99 -8.75 -6.85 -0.56
CA ASN A 99 -9.78 -7.85 -0.91
C ASN A 99 -9.65 -8.48 -2.31
N LYS A 100 -8.44 -8.79 -2.77
CA LYS A 100 -8.25 -9.51 -4.05
C LYS A 100 -7.38 -10.74 -3.90
N GLU A 101 -7.96 -11.86 -4.30
CA GLU A 101 -7.19 -13.10 -4.52
C GLU A 101 -6.14 -12.89 -5.60
N ALA A 102 -4.96 -13.48 -5.47
CA ALA A 102 -3.90 -13.39 -6.48
C ALA A 102 -4.38 -13.78 -7.89
N SER A 103 -5.28 -14.74 -7.99
CA SER A 103 -5.89 -15.18 -9.25
C SER A 103 -6.76 -14.13 -9.94
N GLN A 104 -7.20 -13.11 -9.20
CA GLN A 104 -7.97 -12.00 -9.75
C GLN A 104 -7.05 -10.91 -10.34
N ILE A 105 -5.76 -10.92 -10.02
CA ILE A 105 -4.77 -9.93 -10.47
C ILE A 105 -3.85 -10.51 -11.54
N VAL A 106 -3.32 -11.73 -11.32
CA VAL A 106 -2.36 -12.37 -12.24
C VAL A 106 -3.02 -12.62 -13.60
N GLY A 107 -2.45 -12.02 -14.66
CA GLY A 107 -2.93 -12.13 -16.02
C GLY A 107 -4.25 -11.42 -16.32
N ASN A 108 -4.79 -10.65 -15.37
CA ASN A 108 -6.04 -9.90 -15.56
C ASN A 108 -5.78 -8.67 -16.46
N PRO A 109 -6.54 -8.49 -17.55
CA PRO A 109 -6.43 -7.32 -18.42
C PRO A 109 -6.79 -6.00 -17.72
N ASP A 110 -7.52 -6.02 -16.59
CA ASP A 110 -7.84 -4.86 -15.77
C ASP A 110 -6.73 -4.49 -14.78
N ALA A 111 -5.65 -5.29 -14.69
CA ALA A 111 -4.48 -5.04 -13.86
C ALA A 111 -3.17 -5.02 -14.69
N PRO A 112 -3.08 -4.27 -15.81
CA PRO A 112 -1.93 -4.34 -16.71
C PRO A 112 -0.65 -3.84 -16.03
N PHE A 113 -0.72 -2.83 -15.17
CA PHE A 113 0.46 -2.26 -14.51
C PHE A 113 1.01 -3.17 -13.41
N LEU A 114 0.15 -3.76 -12.57
CA LEU A 114 0.58 -4.76 -11.59
C LEU A 114 1.24 -5.96 -12.26
N ASN A 115 0.71 -6.43 -13.39
CA ASN A 115 1.32 -7.51 -14.16
C ASN A 115 2.63 -7.08 -14.86
N GLU A 116 2.79 -5.81 -15.23
CA GLU A 116 4.05 -5.25 -15.71
C GLU A 116 5.11 -5.28 -14.59
N LEU A 117 4.77 -4.78 -13.40
CA LEU A 117 5.67 -4.82 -12.24
C LEU A 117 6.07 -6.26 -11.86
N ALA A 118 5.15 -7.23 -11.96
CA ALA A 118 5.48 -8.64 -11.68
C ALA A 118 6.47 -9.24 -12.70
N ARG A 119 6.47 -8.78 -13.95
CA ARG A 119 7.46 -9.18 -14.96
C ARG A 119 8.83 -8.55 -14.73
N ASP A 120 8.85 -7.31 -14.27
CA ASP A 120 10.07 -6.50 -14.17
C ASP A 120 10.79 -6.70 -12.82
N TYR A 121 10.04 -7.01 -11.75
CA TYR A 121 10.54 -7.19 -10.40
C TYR A 121 10.24 -8.60 -9.86
N ALA A 122 10.22 -8.76 -8.55
CA ALA A 122 9.98 -10.06 -7.94
C ALA A 122 8.57 -10.20 -7.39
N GLN A 123 8.00 -11.40 -7.52
CA GLN A 123 6.67 -11.76 -7.03
C GLN A 123 6.76 -12.93 -6.04
N ALA A 124 6.09 -12.80 -4.90
CA ALA A 124 5.78 -13.90 -4.00
C ALA A 124 4.47 -14.57 -4.46
N ALA A 125 4.58 -15.62 -5.30
CA ALA A 125 3.41 -16.24 -5.91
C ALA A 125 2.58 -17.08 -4.93
N ASP A 126 3.19 -17.51 -3.81
CA ASP A 126 2.54 -18.24 -2.73
C ASP A 126 2.55 -17.42 -1.43
N TYR A 127 1.90 -16.25 -1.47
CA TYR A 127 1.75 -15.35 -0.32
C TYR A 127 0.29 -15.35 0.15
N TYR A 128 0.08 -15.45 1.47
CA TYR A 128 -1.23 -15.64 2.06
C TYR A 128 -1.52 -14.63 3.16
N ALA A 129 -2.74 -14.12 3.18
CA ALA A 129 -3.27 -13.34 4.28
C ALA A 129 -3.57 -14.21 5.50
N ILE A 130 -3.70 -13.57 6.67
CA ILE A 130 -3.84 -14.30 7.94
C ILE A 130 -5.26 -14.78 8.16
N SER A 131 -6.25 -13.92 7.95
CA SER A 131 -7.66 -14.24 8.23
C SER A 131 -8.63 -13.34 7.46
N HIS A 132 -9.89 -13.40 7.82
CA HIS A 132 -10.96 -12.46 7.46
C HIS A 132 -11.64 -11.95 8.73
N PRO A 133 -12.15 -10.70 8.74
CA PRO A 133 -12.04 -9.64 7.74
C PRO A 133 -10.70 -8.89 7.80
N SER A 134 -10.65 -7.66 7.22
CA SER A 134 -9.45 -6.87 6.96
C SER A 134 -8.61 -6.54 8.21
N LEU A 135 -9.20 -5.97 9.26
CA LEU A 135 -8.45 -5.43 10.42
C LEU A 135 -7.43 -6.40 11.04
N PRO A 136 -7.72 -7.70 11.28
CA PRO A 136 -6.74 -8.67 11.77
C PRO A 136 -5.47 -8.75 10.91
N ASN A 137 -5.58 -8.57 9.59
CA ASN A 137 -4.46 -8.63 8.66
C ASN A 137 -3.56 -7.39 8.77
N TYR A 138 -4.17 -6.21 8.93
CA TYR A 138 -3.44 -4.97 9.19
C TYR A 138 -2.66 -5.03 10.51
N LEU A 139 -3.27 -5.59 11.56
CA LEU A 139 -2.59 -5.80 12.85
C LEU A 139 -1.47 -6.84 12.75
N ALA A 140 -1.66 -7.90 11.96
CA ALA A 140 -0.63 -8.89 11.68
C ALA A 140 0.59 -8.27 10.98
N LEU A 141 0.38 -7.35 10.04
CA LEU A 141 1.43 -6.64 9.30
C LEU A 141 2.21 -5.63 10.17
N THR A 142 1.63 -5.15 11.26
CA THR A 142 2.20 -4.06 12.05
C THR A 142 2.57 -4.43 13.48
N GLY A 143 1.95 -5.46 14.06
CA GLY A 143 2.20 -5.92 15.42
C GLY A 143 2.54 -7.40 15.54
N GLY A 144 2.49 -8.16 14.42
CA GLY A 144 2.86 -9.57 14.43
C GLY A 144 1.80 -10.50 15.04
N ASP A 145 0.64 -10.02 15.38
CA ASP A 145 -0.52 -10.80 15.84
C ASP A 145 -1.83 -10.14 15.42
N THR A 146 -2.92 -10.89 15.45
CA THR A 146 -4.29 -10.38 15.34
C THR A 146 -4.83 -9.90 16.69
N PHE A 147 -4.12 -10.16 17.78
CA PHE A 147 -4.49 -9.83 19.17
C PHE A 147 -5.89 -10.34 19.56
N GLY A 148 -6.31 -11.45 18.95
CA GLY A 148 -7.63 -12.03 19.16
C GLY A 148 -8.78 -11.29 18.50
N ILE A 149 -8.49 -10.27 17.69
CA ILE A 149 -9.49 -9.54 16.92
C ILE A 149 -9.87 -10.38 15.69
N THR A 150 -11.20 -10.51 15.47
CA THR A 150 -11.79 -11.35 14.41
C THR A 150 -12.90 -10.60 13.65
N SER A 151 -12.90 -9.27 13.71
CA SER A 151 -13.91 -8.42 13.04
C SER A 151 -13.33 -7.05 12.75
N ASP A 152 -13.96 -6.29 11.85
CA ASP A 152 -13.65 -4.88 11.58
C ASP A 152 -14.28 -3.95 12.62
N CYS A 153 -14.04 -4.24 13.88
CA CYS A 153 -14.55 -3.43 14.98
C CYS A 153 -13.79 -2.10 15.06
N HIS A 154 -14.51 -0.99 15.23
CA HIS A 154 -13.91 0.36 15.26
C HIS A 154 -13.39 0.78 16.65
N THR A 155 -13.60 -0.04 17.68
CA THR A 155 -13.24 0.28 19.07
C THR A 155 -12.50 -0.85 19.78
N CYS A 156 -12.02 -1.85 19.04
CA CYS A 156 -11.19 -2.94 19.59
C CYS A 156 -9.72 -2.55 19.60
N PHE A 157 -9.37 -1.63 20.45
CA PHE A 157 -8.02 -1.15 20.60
C PHE A 157 -7.12 -2.19 21.28
N VAL A 158 -5.83 -2.12 20.97
CA VAL A 158 -4.81 -3.05 21.49
C VAL A 158 -3.74 -2.28 22.25
N ASN A 159 -3.36 -2.83 23.41
CA ASN A 159 -2.20 -2.39 24.17
C ASN A 159 -1.06 -3.39 23.94
N ALA A 160 -0.39 -3.25 22.81
CA ALA A 160 0.68 -4.15 22.39
C ALA A 160 1.79 -3.37 21.71
N ASP A 161 2.99 -3.94 21.68
CA ASP A 161 4.11 -3.42 20.91
C ASP A 161 3.85 -3.55 19.40
N ASN A 162 4.44 -2.67 18.62
CA ASN A 162 4.21 -2.57 17.19
C ASN A 162 5.44 -2.06 16.44
N ILE A 163 5.42 -2.11 15.13
CA ILE A 163 6.56 -1.69 14.29
C ILE A 163 6.96 -0.22 14.53
N ALA A 164 6.01 0.69 14.77
CA ALA A 164 6.30 2.10 15.00
C ALA A 164 7.15 2.29 16.27
N ASN A 165 6.85 1.55 17.36
CA ASN A 165 7.63 1.57 18.59
C ASN A 165 9.05 1.06 18.38
N GLN A 166 9.20 -0.04 17.64
CA GLN A 166 10.52 -0.61 17.33
C GLN A 166 11.36 0.35 16.51
N LEU A 167 10.77 1.01 15.53
CA LEU A 167 11.42 2.02 14.69
C LEU A 167 11.89 3.19 15.55
N ALA A 168 11.01 3.74 16.38
CA ALA A 168 11.35 4.83 17.29
C ALA A 168 12.49 4.45 18.26
N ALA A 169 12.46 3.23 18.83
CA ALA A 169 13.50 2.71 19.69
C ALA A 169 14.85 2.53 18.98
N ALA A 170 14.82 2.24 17.66
CA ALA A 170 16.00 2.12 16.80
C ALA A 170 16.48 3.47 16.21
N GLY A 171 15.83 4.59 16.57
CA GLY A 171 16.15 5.92 16.03
C GLY A 171 15.76 6.09 14.55
N LYS A 172 14.82 5.27 14.05
CA LYS A 172 14.28 5.36 12.71
C LYS A 172 12.98 6.15 12.68
N THR A 173 12.79 6.87 11.59
CA THR A 173 11.58 7.64 11.34
C THR A 173 10.53 6.78 10.62
N TRP A 174 9.26 7.07 10.90
CA TRP A 174 8.15 6.40 10.23
C TRP A 174 6.99 7.37 9.97
N LYS A 175 6.16 7.05 9.01
CA LYS A 175 4.91 7.76 8.78
C LYS A 175 3.92 6.87 8.03
N ALA A 176 2.63 6.99 8.41
CA ALA A 176 1.54 6.34 7.74
C ALA A 176 0.71 7.37 6.95
N TYR A 177 0.55 7.13 5.66
CA TYR A 177 -0.17 8.01 4.73
C TYR A 177 -1.49 7.36 4.34
N MET A 178 -2.59 7.92 4.83
CA MET A 178 -3.93 7.38 4.67
C MET A 178 -4.74 8.23 3.67
N GLU A 179 -5.13 7.63 2.54
CA GLU A 179 -5.90 8.36 1.53
C GLU A 179 -7.33 8.59 2.01
N SER A 180 -7.88 9.76 1.72
CA SER A 180 -9.18 10.27 2.17
C SER A 180 -9.32 10.48 3.70
N MET A 181 -8.24 10.34 4.47
CA MET A 181 -8.21 10.74 5.88
C MET A 181 -8.38 12.27 5.99
N PRO A 182 -9.24 12.78 6.88
CA PRO A 182 -9.58 14.21 6.90
C PRO A 182 -8.51 15.11 7.52
N GLY A 183 -7.60 14.57 8.31
CA GLY A 183 -6.53 15.29 8.98
C GLY A 183 -5.62 14.35 9.77
N PRO A 184 -4.44 14.80 10.22
CA PRO A 184 -3.54 13.99 11.02
C PRO A 184 -4.21 13.48 12.30
N CYS A 185 -3.80 12.27 12.76
CA CYS A 185 -4.30 11.70 14.00
C CYS A 185 -5.85 11.59 14.05
N PHE A 186 -6.47 11.21 12.95
CA PHE A 186 -7.92 11.06 12.91
C PHE A 186 -8.34 9.74 13.55
N VAL A 187 -8.84 9.83 14.78
CA VAL A 187 -9.35 8.67 15.56
C VAL A 187 -10.83 8.41 15.35
N GLY A 188 -11.42 9.01 14.32
CA GLY A 188 -12.84 8.85 13.99
C GLY A 188 -13.14 7.58 13.23
N ASP A 189 -14.43 7.35 13.06
CA ASP A 189 -14.97 6.18 12.37
C ASP A 189 -14.88 6.33 10.84
N LYS A 190 -15.52 5.40 10.15
CA LYS A 190 -15.61 5.34 8.68
C LYS A 190 -16.19 6.62 8.10
N LEU A 191 -15.54 7.14 7.08
CA LEU A 191 -15.98 8.25 6.23
C LEU A 191 -16.16 7.76 4.78
N PRO A 192 -16.78 8.55 3.89
CA PRO A 192 -16.74 8.24 2.48
C PRO A 192 -15.29 8.04 2.02
N ASP A 193 -15.02 6.89 1.41
CA ASP A 193 -13.71 6.48 0.87
C ASP A 193 -12.57 6.31 1.89
N TYR A 194 -12.78 6.57 3.19
CA TYR A 194 -11.85 6.24 4.28
C TYR A 194 -12.45 5.20 5.20
N SER A 195 -11.67 4.21 5.60
CA SER A 195 -12.06 3.19 6.55
C SER A 195 -11.01 3.05 7.65
N VAL A 196 -11.41 3.28 8.92
CA VAL A 196 -10.48 3.20 10.05
C VAL A 196 -9.90 1.79 10.22
N ASN A 197 -10.64 0.73 9.86
CA ASN A 197 -10.14 -0.64 9.92
C ASN A 197 -9.01 -0.94 8.92
N HIS A 198 -8.72 -0.04 7.98
CA HIS A 198 -7.54 -0.08 7.11
C HIS A 198 -6.38 0.79 7.62
N ASP A 199 -6.53 1.38 8.82
CA ASP A 199 -5.52 2.20 9.50
C ASP A 199 -5.07 1.52 10.80
N PRO A 200 -4.11 0.58 10.75
CA PRO A 200 -3.73 -0.21 11.94
C PRO A 200 -3.18 0.64 13.08
N PHE A 201 -2.54 1.77 12.77
CA PHE A 201 -1.89 2.61 13.77
C PHE A 201 -2.88 3.24 14.73
N MET A 202 -4.12 3.48 14.29
CA MET A 202 -5.19 4.01 15.13
C MET A 202 -5.78 2.98 16.11
N TYR A 203 -5.38 1.72 16.01
CA TYR A 203 -5.80 0.67 16.96
C TYR A 203 -4.84 0.47 18.12
N TYR A 204 -3.61 0.94 18.04
CA TYR A 204 -2.65 0.84 19.15
C TYR A 204 -2.86 1.97 20.16
N ASP A 205 -3.05 1.61 21.44
CA ASP A 205 -3.35 2.56 22.51
C ASP A 205 -2.25 3.60 22.68
N ASP A 206 -0.99 3.20 22.59
CA ASP A 206 0.18 4.06 22.73
C ASP A 206 0.31 5.07 21.58
N ILE A 207 -0.11 4.71 20.36
CA ILE A 207 -0.09 5.63 19.21
C ILE A 207 -1.28 6.59 19.31
N ARG A 208 -2.52 6.07 19.35
CA ARG A 208 -3.74 6.91 19.29
C ARG A 208 -3.91 7.87 20.45
N THR A 209 -3.27 7.59 21.61
CA THR A 209 -3.35 8.45 22.80
C THR A 209 -2.12 9.33 23.03
N ASN A 210 -1.09 9.18 22.20
CA ASN A 210 0.11 10.00 22.24
C ASN A 210 0.15 10.94 21.02
N PRO A 211 -0.03 12.26 21.18
CA PRO A 211 -0.04 13.20 20.06
C PRO A 211 1.23 13.18 19.20
N ASP A 212 2.40 12.92 19.79
CA ASP A 212 3.67 12.90 19.04
C ASP A 212 3.74 11.71 18.07
N LEU A 213 3.20 10.55 18.45
CA LEU A 213 3.12 9.37 17.58
C LEU A 213 1.91 9.43 16.65
N CYS A 214 0.75 9.84 17.17
CA CYS A 214 -0.49 9.92 16.40
C CYS A 214 -0.37 10.87 15.21
N ASN A 215 0.36 11.98 15.35
CA ASN A 215 0.60 12.95 14.27
C ASN A 215 1.50 12.42 13.13
N GLU A 216 2.09 11.24 13.26
CA GLU A 216 2.77 10.55 12.16
C GLU A 216 1.80 9.77 11.27
N VAL A 217 0.53 9.66 11.66
CA VAL A 217 -0.56 9.14 10.82
C VAL A 217 -1.26 10.32 10.16
N VAL A 218 -1.06 10.46 8.86
CA VAL A 218 -1.39 11.69 8.12
C VAL A 218 -2.21 11.42 6.86
N PRO A 219 -2.97 12.41 6.36
CA PRO A 219 -3.59 12.31 5.05
C PRO A 219 -2.57 12.06 3.94
N PHE A 220 -2.90 11.22 2.96
CA PHE A 220 -2.01 10.86 1.84
C PHE A 220 -1.51 12.06 1.03
N SER A 221 -2.21 13.20 1.07
CA SER A 221 -1.74 14.44 0.44
C SER A 221 -0.36 14.90 0.98
N GLN A 222 -0.02 14.53 2.22
CA GLN A 222 1.30 14.79 2.80
C GLN A 222 2.40 13.99 2.11
N PHE A 223 2.11 12.78 1.59
CA PHE A 223 3.09 11.95 0.89
C PHE A 223 3.75 12.68 -0.28
N SER A 224 2.95 13.32 -1.14
CA SER A 224 3.48 14.09 -2.27
C SER A 224 4.33 15.30 -1.84
N ILE A 225 4.08 15.86 -0.67
CA ILE A 225 4.87 16.95 -0.10
C ILE A 225 6.23 16.41 0.35
N ASP A 226 6.21 15.35 1.18
CA ASP A 226 7.41 14.73 1.73
C ASP A 226 8.29 14.14 0.61
N LEU A 227 7.68 13.50 -0.39
CA LEU A 227 8.38 12.94 -1.56
C LEU A 227 9.14 14.03 -2.34
N ARG A 228 8.48 15.16 -2.62
CA ARG A 228 9.10 16.27 -3.37
C ARG A 228 10.13 17.05 -2.56
N ALA A 229 9.96 17.07 -1.24
CA ALA A 229 10.90 17.74 -0.33
C ALA A 229 12.12 16.86 0.01
N ASP A 230 12.15 15.61 -0.43
CA ASP A 230 13.17 14.62 -0.06
C ASP A 230 13.23 14.39 1.48
N THR A 231 12.04 14.26 2.07
CA THR A 231 11.85 14.10 3.53
C THR A 231 10.99 12.87 3.86
N LEU A 232 10.94 11.89 2.95
CA LEU A 232 10.28 10.62 3.27
C LEU A 232 11.00 9.96 4.45
N PRO A 233 10.24 9.41 5.43
CA PRO A 233 10.84 8.70 6.56
C PRO A 233 11.47 7.37 6.13
N ASP A 234 12.26 6.76 7.02
CA ASP A 234 12.83 5.42 6.80
C ASP A 234 11.74 4.38 6.49
N PHE A 235 10.63 4.42 7.22
CA PHE A 235 9.50 3.52 7.03
C PHE A 235 8.26 4.30 6.58
N VAL A 236 7.71 3.90 5.44
CA VAL A 236 6.54 4.50 4.79
C VAL A 236 5.44 3.45 4.68
N TRP A 237 4.32 3.72 5.31
CA TRP A 237 3.09 2.94 5.15
C TRP A 237 2.09 3.74 4.32
N ILE A 238 1.47 3.10 3.32
CA ILE A 238 0.45 3.72 2.46
C ILE A 238 -0.78 2.83 2.42
N THR A 239 -1.92 3.40 2.81
CA THR A 239 -3.24 2.81 2.59
C THR A 239 -4.02 3.69 1.62
N PRO A 240 -4.32 3.22 0.41
CA PRO A 240 -5.20 3.92 -0.52
C PRO A 240 -6.63 4.00 0.05
N ASN A 241 -7.46 4.89 -0.48
CA ASN A 241 -8.87 4.91 -0.12
C ASN A 241 -9.63 3.70 -0.66
N THR A 242 -10.84 3.44 -0.16
CA THR A 242 -11.61 2.22 -0.47
C THR A 242 -11.96 2.04 -1.95
N CYS A 243 -11.77 3.05 -2.78
CA CYS A 243 -11.88 2.94 -4.24
C CYS A 243 -10.52 2.59 -4.88
N ASN A 244 -9.46 3.29 -4.49
CA ASN A 244 -8.13 3.12 -5.06
C ASN A 244 -7.42 1.86 -4.55
N ASP A 245 -7.80 1.33 -3.39
CA ASP A 245 -7.33 0.03 -2.88
C ASP A 245 -7.98 -1.19 -3.54
N MET A 246 -8.98 -0.99 -4.42
CA MET A 246 -9.79 -2.01 -5.11
C MET A 246 -10.91 -2.64 -4.26
N HIS A 247 -11.13 -2.19 -3.01
CA HIS A 247 -12.21 -2.72 -2.17
C HIS A 247 -13.59 -2.45 -2.80
N SER A 248 -13.89 -1.17 -3.01
CA SER A 248 -15.22 -0.69 -3.42
C SER A 248 -15.33 -0.40 -4.92
N CYS A 249 -14.22 -0.35 -5.64
CA CYS A 249 -14.15 -0.03 -7.06
C CYS A 249 -13.51 -1.17 -7.89
N ALA A 250 -13.54 -1.01 -9.22
CA ALA A 250 -12.96 -1.98 -10.14
C ALA A 250 -11.42 -2.05 -9.98
N ILE A 251 -10.84 -3.21 -10.27
CA ILE A 251 -9.40 -3.46 -10.25
C ILE A 251 -8.64 -2.42 -11.10
N SER A 252 -9.19 -2.04 -12.26
CA SER A 252 -8.58 -1.05 -13.15
C SER A 252 -8.41 0.34 -12.54
N ILE A 253 -9.22 0.69 -11.53
CA ILE A 253 -9.07 1.97 -10.81
C ILE A 253 -7.82 1.94 -9.93
N GLY A 254 -7.67 0.90 -9.11
CA GLY A 254 -6.48 0.75 -8.26
C GLY A 254 -5.20 0.52 -9.06
N ASP A 255 -5.26 -0.24 -10.17
CA ASP A 255 -4.12 -0.42 -11.08
C ASP A 255 -3.68 0.92 -11.69
N SER A 256 -4.63 1.77 -12.09
CA SER A 256 -4.34 3.11 -12.61
C SER A 256 -3.79 4.05 -11.53
N TRP A 257 -4.25 3.93 -10.31
CA TRP A 257 -3.73 4.68 -9.16
C TRP A 257 -2.27 4.29 -8.88
N LEU A 258 -1.97 2.99 -8.82
CA LEU A 258 -0.61 2.47 -8.67
C LEU A 258 0.29 2.90 -9.83
N LYS A 259 -0.22 2.88 -11.07
CA LYS A 259 0.52 3.34 -12.26
C LYS A 259 0.93 4.82 -12.18
N THR A 260 0.18 5.62 -11.44
CA THR A 260 0.54 7.04 -11.19
C THR A 260 1.57 7.14 -10.06
N LEU A 261 1.38 6.44 -8.96
CA LEU A 261 2.18 6.59 -7.74
C LEU A 261 3.54 5.89 -7.82
N VAL A 262 3.57 4.63 -8.26
CA VAL A 262 4.79 3.80 -8.19
C VAL A 262 5.95 4.40 -8.97
N PRO A 263 5.80 4.95 -10.20
CA PRO A 263 6.90 5.60 -10.90
C PRO A 263 7.48 6.81 -10.16
N GLU A 264 6.66 7.57 -9.41
CA GLU A 264 7.14 8.68 -8.60
C GLU A 264 8.01 8.19 -7.44
N ILE A 265 7.61 7.09 -6.79
CA ILE A 265 8.39 6.43 -5.74
C ILE A 265 9.74 5.95 -6.32
N LEU A 266 9.72 5.22 -7.44
CA LEU A 266 10.93 4.66 -8.06
C LEU A 266 11.89 5.71 -8.61
N ALA A 267 11.42 6.94 -8.86
CA ALA A 267 12.25 8.06 -9.27
C ALA A 267 12.86 8.84 -8.09
N SER A 268 12.37 8.63 -6.86
CA SER A 268 12.71 9.41 -5.67
C SER A 268 14.14 9.18 -5.17
N PRO A 269 14.70 10.10 -4.38
CA PRO A 269 15.94 9.86 -3.65
C PRO A 269 15.83 8.69 -2.66
N ALA A 270 14.71 8.56 -1.95
CA ALA A 270 14.45 7.44 -1.03
C ALA A 270 14.59 6.07 -1.71
N TRP A 271 14.15 5.94 -2.97
CA TRP A 271 14.39 4.74 -3.76
C TRP A 271 15.88 4.51 -4.06
N LYS A 272 16.60 5.57 -4.40
CA LYS A 272 18.05 5.52 -4.73
C LYS A 272 18.91 5.25 -3.52
N ASP A 273 18.43 5.59 -2.33
CA ASP A 273 19.07 5.26 -1.05
C ASP A 273 18.63 3.88 -0.56
N ASN A 274 18.89 2.86 -1.36
CA ASN A 274 18.60 1.45 -1.02
C ASN A 274 17.14 1.19 -0.67
N GLY A 275 16.20 1.78 -1.41
CA GLY A 275 14.78 1.61 -1.16
C GLY A 275 14.26 0.21 -1.50
N VAL A 276 13.22 -0.21 -0.79
CA VAL A 276 12.38 -1.34 -1.15
C VAL A 276 10.91 -0.93 -1.06
N LEU A 277 10.14 -1.35 -2.05
CA LEU A 277 8.68 -1.19 -2.09
C LEU A 277 8.02 -2.57 -2.09
N PHE A 278 7.17 -2.81 -1.11
CA PHE A 278 6.25 -3.93 -1.08
C PHE A 278 4.85 -3.46 -1.48
N ILE A 279 4.21 -4.18 -2.40
CA ILE A 279 2.79 -4.02 -2.72
C ILE A 279 2.12 -5.34 -2.40
N THR A 280 1.17 -5.34 -1.49
CA THR A 280 0.43 -6.53 -1.09
C THR A 280 -1.05 -6.21 -0.95
N PHE A 281 -1.88 -7.24 -0.76
CA PHE A 281 -3.28 -7.12 -0.40
C PHE A 281 -3.46 -7.62 1.03
N ASP A 282 -4.39 -7.03 1.75
CA ASP A 282 -4.70 -7.38 3.14
C ASP A 282 -5.25 -8.79 3.27
N GLU A 283 -6.24 -9.13 2.42
CA GLU A 283 -6.86 -10.45 2.36
C GLU A 283 -7.29 -10.83 0.94
N GLY A 284 -7.50 -12.13 0.74
CA GLY A 284 -8.12 -12.67 -0.47
C GLY A 284 -9.63 -12.82 -0.31
N VAL A 285 -10.23 -13.70 -1.14
CA VAL A 285 -11.66 -14.02 -1.08
C VAL A 285 -11.93 -15.47 -0.70
N THR A 286 -10.86 -16.25 -0.47
CA THR A 286 -10.95 -17.69 -0.11
C THR A 286 -10.37 -17.91 1.27
N GLN A 287 -10.57 -19.14 1.81
CA GLN A 287 -9.94 -19.60 3.05
C GLN A 287 -8.61 -20.31 2.78
N SER A 288 -7.99 -20.09 1.62
CA SER A 288 -6.66 -20.64 1.31
C SER A 288 -5.63 -20.13 2.31
N GLY A 289 -4.68 -20.98 2.68
CA GLY A 289 -3.71 -20.60 3.69
C GLY A 289 -2.41 -21.40 3.63
N CYS A 290 -1.47 -21.00 4.47
CA CYS A 290 -0.17 -21.64 4.64
C CYS A 290 0.39 -21.44 6.05
N CYS A 291 1.62 -21.89 6.20
CA CYS A 291 2.61 -21.42 7.18
C CYS A 291 2.21 -21.63 8.63
N SER A 292 1.28 -22.19 9.13
CA SER A 292 0.74 -22.41 10.48
C SER A 292 -0.29 -21.38 10.94
N PHE A 293 -0.33 -20.17 10.34
CA PHE A 293 -1.13 -19.07 10.86
C PHE A 293 -2.08 -18.46 9.84
N ALA A 294 -1.80 -18.63 8.54
CA ALA A 294 -2.52 -17.96 7.47
C ALA A 294 -3.66 -18.80 6.92
N ALA A 295 -4.85 -18.19 6.82
CA ALA A 295 -6.08 -18.73 6.25
C ALA A 295 -6.97 -17.63 5.64
N GLY A 296 -6.40 -16.52 5.23
CA GLY A 296 -7.10 -15.33 4.70
C GLY A 296 -7.07 -15.21 3.18
N GLY A 297 -6.80 -16.30 2.46
CA GLY A 297 -6.71 -16.32 1.00
C GLY A 297 -5.30 -16.09 0.47
N LYS A 298 -5.07 -16.47 -0.79
CA LYS A 298 -3.80 -16.24 -1.50
C LYS A 298 -3.83 -14.86 -2.13
N VAL A 299 -2.95 -13.95 -1.71
CA VAL A 299 -2.93 -12.57 -2.17
C VAL A 299 -1.73 -12.27 -3.08
N PHE A 300 -1.89 -11.29 -3.97
CA PHE A 300 -0.85 -10.85 -4.86
C PHE A 300 0.16 -9.98 -4.11
N THR A 301 1.45 -10.36 -4.14
CA THR A 301 2.49 -9.62 -3.41
C THR A 301 3.73 -9.44 -4.26
N LEU A 302 4.19 -8.19 -4.38
CA LEU A 302 5.40 -7.78 -5.10
C LEU A 302 6.49 -7.34 -4.13
N VAL A 303 7.73 -7.66 -4.49
CA VAL A 303 8.96 -7.18 -3.86
C VAL A 303 9.74 -6.41 -4.91
N ILE A 304 9.73 -5.10 -4.80
CA ILE A 304 10.29 -4.16 -5.76
C ILE A 304 11.51 -3.50 -5.09
N SER A 305 12.71 -3.73 -5.62
CA SER A 305 13.95 -3.18 -5.07
C SER A 305 15.05 -3.17 -6.14
N PRO A 306 15.96 -2.19 -6.13
CA PRO A 306 17.15 -2.23 -6.98
C PRO A 306 18.07 -3.43 -6.67
N PHE A 307 17.95 -4.02 -5.47
CA PHE A 307 18.65 -5.26 -5.08
C PHE A 307 17.78 -6.51 -5.28
N GLY A 308 16.55 -6.34 -5.75
CA GLY A 308 15.64 -7.44 -6.03
C GLY A 308 16.03 -8.22 -7.26
N LYS A 309 15.67 -9.49 -7.32
CA LYS A 309 15.83 -10.33 -8.50
C LYS A 309 14.77 -9.97 -9.54
N ALA A 310 15.17 -9.42 -10.67
CA ALA A 310 14.25 -9.06 -11.75
C ALA A 310 13.54 -10.30 -12.30
N GLY A 311 12.23 -10.21 -12.48
CA GLY A 311 11.38 -11.27 -13.01
C GLY A 311 11.36 -12.56 -12.18
N TYR A 312 11.76 -12.48 -10.91
CA TYR A 312 11.80 -13.65 -10.04
C TYR A 312 10.42 -13.97 -9.45
N VAL A 313 10.00 -15.20 -9.59
CA VAL A 313 8.74 -15.70 -9.00
C VAL A 313 9.07 -16.75 -7.96
N SER A 314 8.81 -16.44 -6.69
CA SER A 314 8.95 -17.41 -5.61
C SER A 314 7.69 -18.24 -5.45
N THR A 315 7.88 -19.55 -5.24
CA THR A 315 6.83 -20.50 -4.86
C THR A 315 6.97 -20.95 -3.40
N ALA A 316 7.87 -20.35 -2.64
CA ALA A 316 7.91 -20.54 -1.20
C ALA A 316 6.70 -19.84 -0.56
N SER A 317 6.10 -20.50 0.42
CA SER A 317 4.92 -19.97 1.09
C SER A 317 5.30 -18.91 2.11
N TYR A 318 4.66 -17.74 2.02
CA TYR A 318 4.81 -16.59 2.90
C TYR A 318 3.45 -16.09 3.39
N ASP A 319 3.47 -15.28 4.42
CA ASP A 319 2.31 -14.62 4.99
C ASP A 319 2.65 -13.20 5.50
N HIS A 320 1.68 -12.49 6.06
CA HIS A 320 1.89 -11.15 6.59
C HIS A 320 2.95 -11.11 7.71
N TYR A 321 3.05 -12.15 8.53
CA TYR A 321 4.11 -12.25 9.54
C TYR A 321 5.48 -12.40 8.90
N SER A 322 5.58 -13.06 7.75
CA SER A 322 6.82 -13.18 6.97
C SER A 322 7.30 -11.82 6.45
N LEU A 323 6.38 -10.97 6.01
CA LEU A 323 6.69 -9.62 5.57
C LEU A 323 7.18 -8.75 6.73
N LEU A 324 6.45 -8.74 7.86
CA LEU A 324 6.87 -8.02 9.08
C LEU A 324 8.25 -8.49 9.55
N ARG A 325 8.46 -9.82 9.65
CA ARG A 325 9.77 -10.41 9.98
C ARG A 325 10.88 -9.92 9.06
N THR A 326 10.59 -9.77 7.77
CA THR A 326 11.58 -9.34 6.77
C THR A 326 11.97 -7.88 6.98
N ILE A 327 11.00 -7.03 7.30
CA ILE A 327 11.23 -5.63 7.65
C ILE A 327 12.08 -5.53 8.92
N GLU A 328 11.67 -6.18 9.99
CA GLU A 328 12.37 -6.20 11.27
C GLU A 328 13.81 -6.70 11.11
N ALA A 329 14.00 -7.83 10.42
CA ALA A 329 15.31 -8.43 10.20
C ALA A 329 16.24 -7.58 9.32
N SER A 330 15.70 -6.78 8.39
CA SER A 330 16.48 -5.89 7.53
C SER A 330 17.13 -4.74 8.31
N TRP A 331 16.56 -4.37 9.44
CA TRP A 331 17.08 -3.33 10.33
C TRP A 331 17.57 -3.86 11.67
N ASN A 332 17.68 -5.19 11.82
CA ASN A 332 18.06 -5.88 13.05
C ASN A 332 17.17 -5.48 14.26
N LEU A 333 15.88 -5.24 14.03
CA LEU A 333 14.90 -4.99 15.07
C LEU A 333 14.57 -6.29 15.83
N PRO A 334 14.10 -6.23 17.07
CA PRO A 334 13.46 -7.37 17.73
C PRO A 334 12.29 -7.89 16.87
N LEU A 335 11.98 -9.17 16.97
CA LEU A 335 10.87 -9.75 16.23
C LEU A 335 9.60 -9.74 17.07
N LEU A 336 8.51 -9.18 16.54
CA LEU A 336 7.20 -9.11 17.18
C LEU A 336 6.46 -10.45 17.06
N GLU A 337 5.88 -10.89 18.15
CA GLU A 337 4.91 -11.98 18.24
C GLU A 337 5.15 -13.14 17.25
N LYS A 338 4.25 -13.39 16.32
CA LYS A 338 4.34 -14.47 15.32
C LYS A 338 5.38 -14.20 14.22
N ALA A 339 5.79 -12.96 14.01
CA ALA A 339 6.96 -12.66 13.17
C ALA A 339 8.23 -13.30 13.77
N GLY A 340 8.32 -13.41 15.11
CA GLY A 340 9.38 -14.10 15.83
C GLY A 340 9.28 -15.63 15.84
N SER A 341 8.21 -16.23 15.34
CA SER A 341 8.05 -17.69 15.30
C SER A 341 9.11 -18.34 14.41
N LYS A 342 9.60 -19.51 14.83
CA LYS A 342 10.53 -20.30 14.02
C LYS A 342 9.88 -20.84 12.73
N SER A 343 8.56 -20.93 12.69
CA SER A 343 7.80 -21.37 11.51
C SER A 343 7.50 -20.24 10.52
N THR A 344 7.73 -18.97 10.90
CA THR A 344 7.54 -17.84 10.02
C THR A 344 8.76 -17.68 9.12
N PRO A 345 8.63 -17.84 7.79
CA PRO A 345 9.75 -17.77 6.88
C PRO A 345 10.22 -16.31 6.65
N LEU A 346 11.51 -16.16 6.34
CA LEU A 346 12.12 -14.89 5.99
C LEU A 346 12.16 -14.76 4.46
N MET A 347 11.76 -13.62 3.92
CA MET A 347 11.68 -13.35 2.48
C MET A 347 13.06 -12.96 1.89
N SER A 348 14.16 -13.59 2.33
CA SER A 348 15.52 -13.21 1.90
C SER A 348 15.86 -13.64 0.46
N GLU A 349 15.17 -14.62 -0.09
CA GLU A 349 15.45 -15.15 -1.44
C GLU A 349 15.15 -14.17 -2.58
N PHE A 350 14.37 -13.13 -2.31
CA PHE A 350 14.01 -12.11 -3.29
C PHE A 350 15.16 -11.18 -3.64
N PHE A 351 16.18 -11.11 -2.81
CA PHE A 351 17.29 -10.19 -2.96
C PHE A 351 18.52 -10.88 -3.52
N ALA A 352 19.28 -10.14 -4.34
CA ALA A 352 20.59 -10.61 -4.82
C ALA A 352 21.58 -10.64 -3.63
N ARG A 353 22.44 -11.68 -3.60
CA ARG A 353 23.52 -11.79 -2.63
C ARG A 353 24.79 -11.17 -3.19
#